data_530360a00a7ddec39b824714530f2821
#
_entry.id   530360a00a7ddec39b824714530f2821
#
_cell.length_a   1.000
_cell.length_b   1.000
_cell.length_c   1.000
_cell.angle_alpha   90.00
_cell.angle_beta   90.00
_cell.angle_gamma   90.00
#
_symmetry.space_group_name_H-M   'P 1'
#
loop_
_entity.id
_entity.type
_entity.pdbx_description
1 polymer ?
#
loop_
_entity_poly.entity_id
_entity_poly.type
_entity_poly.pdbx_seq_one_letter_code
_entity_poly.pdbx_strand_id
1 'polypeptide(L)'
;MMARMIAKLVACHLIGDYCLQGDFIARTKGKNWYHLFIHCFLYVIPFWVAFGWGRSLGVLFFSHAIVDAMKARYHKISYWLDQTIHYAVLAAYLLWRWAYGST
;
A
#
# COMPACT_ATOMS: atom_id res chain seq x y z
N MET A 1 22.39 4.55 0.32
CA MET A 1 21.26 5.13 -0.38
C MET A 1 20.13 4.13 -0.61
N MET A 2 20.42 2.97 -1.16
CA MET A 2 19.41 1.92 -1.38
C MET A 2 18.80 1.43 -0.06
N ALA A 3 19.61 1.17 0.96
CA ALA A 3 19.12 0.72 2.27
C ALA A 3 18.18 1.73 2.90
N ARG A 4 18.47 3.02 2.76
CA ARG A 4 17.61 4.08 3.29
C ARG A 4 16.26 4.12 2.57
N MET A 5 16.27 3.91 1.26
CA MET A 5 15.07 3.85 0.47
C MET A 5 14.18 2.67 0.84
N ILE A 6 14.80 1.50 1.01
CA ILE A 6 14.10 0.29 1.47
C ILE A 6 13.45 0.54 2.84
N ALA A 7 14.20 1.13 3.78
CA ALA A 7 13.68 1.44 5.10
C ALA A 7 12.50 2.39 5.03
N LYS A 8 12.55 3.41 4.17
CA LYS A 8 11.44 4.34 3.97
C LYS A 8 10.20 3.63 3.42
N LEU A 9 10.38 2.77 2.43
CA LEU A 9 9.25 2.04 1.82
C LEU A 9 8.59 1.11 2.83
N VAL A 10 9.38 0.37 3.60
CA VAL A 10 8.84 -0.52 4.63
C VAL A 10 8.11 0.28 5.69
N ALA A 11 8.69 1.39 6.15
CA ALA A 11 8.06 2.24 7.15
C ALA A 11 6.73 2.82 6.63
N CYS A 12 6.71 3.30 5.38
CA CYS A 12 5.49 3.83 4.78
C CYS A 12 4.40 2.76 4.69
N HIS A 13 4.76 1.54 4.27
CA HIS A 13 3.82 0.44 4.19
C HIS A 13 3.23 0.12 5.56
N LEU A 14 4.07 -0.01 6.58
CA LEU A 14 3.60 -0.35 7.92
C LEU A 14 2.74 0.77 8.52
N ILE A 15 3.11 2.02 8.32
CA ILE A 15 2.31 3.14 8.79
C ILE A 15 0.94 3.14 8.09
N GLY A 16 0.93 2.99 6.77
CA GLY A 16 -0.31 3.04 6.00
C GLY A 16 -1.21 1.85 6.24
N ASP A 17 -0.65 0.65 6.34
CA ASP A 17 -1.44 -0.58 6.42
C ASP A 17 -1.84 -0.92 7.86
N TYR A 18 -1.09 -0.49 8.86
CA TYR A 18 -1.38 -0.82 10.25
C TYR A 18 -1.72 0.40 11.09
N CYS A 19 -0.85 1.42 11.11
CA CYS A 19 -1.04 2.53 12.05
C CYS A 19 -2.23 3.42 11.68
N LEU A 20 -2.43 3.68 10.40
CA LEU A 20 -3.50 4.58 9.94
C LEU A 20 -4.82 3.87 9.68
N GLN A 21 -4.83 2.54 9.68
CA GLN A 21 -6.06 1.82 9.35
C GLN A 21 -7.15 1.96 10.41
N GLY A 22 -6.83 1.78 11.67
CA GLY A 22 -7.81 1.77 12.75
C GLY A 22 -8.67 0.50 12.75
N ASP A 23 -9.23 0.15 13.92
CA ASP A 23 -10.01 -1.08 14.06
C ASP A 23 -11.32 -1.04 13.27
N PHE A 24 -11.98 0.10 13.25
CA PHE A 24 -13.25 0.25 12.54
C PHE A 24 -13.09 -0.01 11.05
N ILE A 25 -12.08 0.61 10.43
CA ILE A 25 -11.79 0.41 9.00
C ILE A 25 -11.35 -1.03 8.74
N ALA A 26 -10.51 -1.60 9.62
CA ALA A 26 -10.06 -2.98 9.45
C ALA A 26 -11.23 -3.97 9.42
N ARG A 27 -12.26 -3.74 10.26
CA ARG A 27 -13.42 -4.62 10.34
C ARG A 27 -14.41 -4.42 9.21
N THR A 28 -14.49 -3.22 8.63
CA THR A 28 -15.57 -2.86 7.72
C THR A 28 -15.14 -2.72 6.25
N LYS A 29 -13.85 -2.59 5.97
CA LYS A 29 -13.37 -2.38 4.59
C LYS A 29 -13.74 -3.52 3.64
N GLY A 30 -13.89 -4.74 4.15
CA GLY A 30 -14.32 -5.87 3.35
C GLY A 30 -15.80 -5.88 3.00
N LYS A 31 -16.62 -5.08 3.70
CA LYS A 31 -18.08 -5.03 3.53
C LYS A 31 -18.55 -3.71 2.94
N ASN A 32 -17.72 -2.69 2.93
CA ASN A 32 -18.10 -1.34 2.51
C ASN A 32 -17.01 -0.79 1.59
N TRP A 33 -17.37 -0.54 0.32
CA TRP A 33 -16.42 -0.04 -0.67
C TRP A 33 -15.83 1.32 -0.29
N TYR A 34 -16.63 2.17 0.35
CA TYR A 34 -16.16 3.49 0.80
C TYR A 34 -15.05 3.35 1.85
N HIS A 35 -15.23 2.41 2.79
CA HIS A 35 -14.22 2.15 3.82
C HIS A 35 -12.94 1.57 3.21
N LEU A 36 -13.07 0.72 2.21
CA LEU A 36 -11.91 0.22 1.48
C LEU A 36 -11.18 1.36 0.76
N PHE A 37 -11.93 2.26 0.12
CA PHE A 37 -11.36 3.43 -0.53
C PHE A 37 -10.58 4.30 0.46
N ILE A 38 -11.18 4.58 1.63
CA ILE A 38 -10.51 5.38 2.66
C ILE A 38 -9.24 4.69 3.14
N HIS A 39 -9.28 3.38 3.36
CA HIS A 39 -8.09 2.62 3.75
C HIS A 39 -6.97 2.76 2.73
N CYS A 40 -7.30 2.62 1.45
CA CYS A 40 -6.31 2.74 0.38
C CYS A 40 -5.77 4.16 0.25
N PHE A 41 -6.63 5.16 0.45
CA PHE A 41 -6.21 6.56 0.45
C PHE A 41 -5.23 6.84 1.59
N LEU A 42 -5.56 6.37 2.78
CA LEU A 42 -4.66 6.52 3.94
C LEU A 42 -3.35 5.76 3.73
N TYR A 43 -3.40 4.63 3.02
CA TYR A 43 -2.22 3.85 2.73
C TYR A 43 -1.19 4.62 1.91
N VAL A 44 -1.64 5.42 0.94
CA VAL A 44 -0.70 6.14 0.07
C VAL A 44 -0.17 7.44 0.67
N ILE A 45 -0.81 7.97 1.72
CA ILE A 45 -0.37 9.24 2.33
C ILE A 45 1.09 9.20 2.79
N PRO A 46 1.57 8.18 3.52
CA PRO A 46 2.98 8.13 3.91
C PRO A 46 3.92 8.14 2.72
N PHE A 47 3.56 7.46 1.64
CA PHE A 47 4.38 7.45 0.41
C PHE A 47 4.42 8.84 -0.23
N TRP A 48 3.30 9.54 -0.25
CA TRP A 48 3.22 10.90 -0.76
C TRP A 48 4.14 11.82 0.04
N VAL A 49 4.07 11.75 1.36
CA VAL A 49 4.89 12.60 2.24
C VAL A 49 6.38 12.27 2.07
N ALA A 50 6.73 11.00 1.98
CA ALA A 50 8.13 10.56 1.94
C ALA A 50 8.77 10.73 0.56
N PHE A 51 8.02 10.52 -0.53
CA PHE A 51 8.58 10.46 -1.89
C PHE A 51 8.01 11.53 -2.84
N GLY A 52 7.02 12.29 -2.39
CA GLY A 52 6.41 13.32 -3.21
C GLY A 52 5.35 12.78 -4.15
N TRP A 53 4.71 13.68 -4.88
CA TRP A 53 3.65 13.36 -5.82
C TRP A 53 4.22 12.71 -7.08
N GLY A 54 3.50 11.74 -7.61
CA GLY A 54 3.87 11.08 -8.85
C GLY A 54 2.83 10.05 -9.28
N ARG A 55 2.92 9.58 -10.52
CA ARG A 55 2.00 8.58 -11.06
C ARG A 55 2.06 7.25 -10.31
N SER A 56 3.19 6.94 -9.73
CA SER A 56 3.38 5.72 -8.94
C SER A 56 2.47 5.65 -7.72
N LEU A 57 2.00 6.80 -7.19
CA LEU A 57 1.02 6.78 -6.11
C LEU A 57 -0.29 6.14 -6.55
N GLY A 58 -0.70 6.37 -7.80
CA GLY A 58 -1.87 5.69 -8.36
C GLY A 58 -1.69 4.19 -8.44
N VAL A 59 -0.51 3.72 -8.84
CA VAL A 59 -0.20 2.29 -8.87
C VAL A 59 -0.29 1.70 -7.47
N LEU A 60 0.29 2.37 -6.47
CA LEU A 60 0.21 1.92 -5.08
C LEU A 60 -1.23 1.86 -4.58
N PHE A 61 -2.02 2.88 -4.89
CA PHE A 61 -3.42 2.94 -4.48
C PHE A 61 -4.22 1.78 -5.08
N PHE A 62 -4.17 1.61 -6.39
CA PHE A 62 -5.00 0.61 -7.06
C PHE A 62 -4.52 -0.81 -6.79
N SER A 63 -3.21 -1.04 -6.74
CA SER A 63 -2.71 -2.38 -6.39
C SER A 63 -3.12 -2.77 -4.98
N HIS A 64 -3.02 -1.84 -4.03
CA HIS A 64 -3.43 -2.09 -2.65
C HIS A 64 -4.93 -2.38 -2.58
N ALA A 65 -5.74 -1.62 -3.32
CA ALA A 65 -7.18 -1.80 -3.33
C ALA A 65 -7.58 -3.18 -3.85
N ILE A 66 -6.96 -3.60 -4.97
CA ILE A 66 -7.28 -4.90 -5.58
C ILE A 66 -6.89 -6.04 -4.65
N VAL A 67 -5.66 -6.02 -4.13
CA VAL A 67 -5.14 -7.10 -3.28
C VAL A 67 -5.90 -7.16 -1.96
N ASP A 68 -6.14 -6.01 -1.35
CA ASP A 68 -6.86 -5.98 -0.08
C ASP A 68 -8.31 -6.41 -0.23
N ALA A 69 -8.96 -6.06 -1.35
CA ALA A 69 -10.31 -6.55 -1.63
C ALA A 69 -10.33 -8.07 -1.79
N MET A 70 -9.32 -8.64 -2.46
CA MET A 70 -9.23 -10.10 -2.61
C MET A 70 -9.12 -10.80 -1.26
N LYS A 71 -8.41 -10.20 -0.31
CA LYS A 71 -8.29 -10.76 1.03
C LYS A 71 -9.52 -10.47 1.89
N ALA A 72 -9.86 -9.20 2.05
CA ALA A 72 -10.84 -8.77 3.05
C ALA A 72 -12.29 -8.96 2.60
N ARG A 73 -12.57 -8.77 1.30
CA ARG A 73 -13.93 -8.83 0.78
C ARG A 73 -14.29 -10.19 0.21
N TYR A 74 -13.39 -10.77 -0.57
CA TYR A 74 -13.68 -12.00 -1.30
C TYR A 74 -13.04 -13.24 -0.67
N HIS A 75 -12.14 -13.05 0.29
CA HIS A 75 -11.47 -14.13 1.02
C HIS A 75 -10.74 -15.12 0.10
N LYS A 76 -10.19 -14.62 -1.01
CA LYS A 76 -9.52 -15.45 -2.01
C LYS A 76 -8.04 -15.68 -1.73
N ILE A 77 -7.43 -14.83 -0.89
CA ILE A 77 -6.03 -14.94 -0.54
C ILE A 77 -5.85 -14.82 0.97
N SER A 78 -4.78 -15.42 1.48
CA SER A 78 -4.45 -15.36 2.90
C SER A 78 -3.81 -14.03 3.25
N TYR A 79 -3.74 -13.75 4.56
CA TYR A 79 -3.00 -12.60 5.07
C TYR A 79 -1.55 -12.61 4.59
N TRP A 80 -0.89 -13.76 4.64
CA TRP A 80 0.53 -13.86 4.26
C TRP A 80 0.73 -13.61 2.76
N LEU A 81 -0.16 -14.12 1.93
CA LEU A 81 -0.10 -13.85 0.50
C LEU A 81 -0.38 -12.38 0.20
N ASP A 82 -1.35 -11.80 0.89
CA ASP A 82 -1.65 -10.36 0.80
C ASP A 82 -0.40 -9.52 1.09
N GLN A 83 0.29 -9.80 2.19
CA GLN A 83 1.50 -9.06 2.55
C GLN A 83 2.63 -9.30 1.56
N THR A 84 2.80 -10.53 1.09
CA THR A 84 3.82 -10.87 0.10
C THR A 84 3.62 -10.07 -1.19
N ILE A 85 2.38 -9.98 -1.67
CA ILE A 85 2.08 -9.22 -2.89
C ILE A 85 2.36 -7.73 -2.67
N HIS A 86 1.97 -7.17 -1.53
CA HIS A 86 2.24 -5.78 -1.23
C HIS A 86 3.75 -5.48 -1.24
N TYR A 87 4.56 -6.36 -0.63
CA TYR A 87 6.02 -6.16 -0.65
C TYR A 87 6.61 -6.35 -2.05
N ALA A 88 6.03 -7.24 -2.86
CA ALA A 88 6.46 -7.39 -4.26
C ALA A 88 6.18 -6.11 -5.06
N VAL A 89 5.03 -5.47 -4.83
CA VAL A 89 4.70 -4.18 -5.45
C VAL A 89 5.68 -3.09 -5.00
N LEU A 90 6.05 -3.07 -3.72
CA LEU A 90 7.03 -2.11 -3.22
C LEU A 90 8.42 -2.33 -3.84
N ALA A 91 8.81 -3.59 -4.04
CA ALA A 91 10.08 -3.89 -4.72
C ALA A 91 10.06 -3.38 -6.16
N ALA A 92 8.95 -3.56 -6.87
CA ALA A 92 8.79 -3.03 -8.22
C ALA A 92 8.83 -1.49 -8.22
N TYR A 93 8.19 -0.85 -7.25
CA TYR A 93 8.22 0.59 -7.08
C TYR A 93 9.66 1.09 -6.85
N LEU A 94 10.41 0.41 -5.99
CA LEU A 94 11.80 0.75 -5.71
C LEU A 94 12.66 0.66 -6.98
N LEU A 95 12.51 -0.42 -7.74
CA LEU A 95 13.25 -0.61 -8.99
C LEU A 95 12.87 0.46 -10.02
N TRP A 96 11.61 0.82 -10.10
CA TRP A 96 11.15 1.88 -10.97
C TRP A 96 11.82 3.21 -10.63
N ARG A 97 11.79 3.59 -9.36
CA ARG A 97 12.41 4.84 -8.92
C ARG A 97 13.92 4.83 -9.14
N TRP A 98 14.56 3.69 -8.91
CA TRP A 98 15.99 3.57 -9.11
C TRP A 98 16.38 3.73 -10.59
N ALA A 99 15.56 3.17 -11.48
CA ALA A 99 15.82 3.20 -12.92
C ALA A 99 15.47 4.55 -13.56
N TYR A 100 14.36 5.17 -13.12
CA TYR A 100 13.80 6.34 -13.80
C TYR A 100 13.74 7.59 -12.93
N GLY A 101 14.18 7.52 -11.68
CA GLY A 101 14.08 8.64 -10.76
C GLY A 101 12.65 8.83 -10.26
N SER A 102 12.29 10.08 -9.87
CA SER A 102 10.92 10.34 -9.42
C SER A 102 9.98 10.41 -10.60
N THR A 103 8.77 9.90 -10.39
CA THR A 103 7.75 9.86 -11.45
C THR A 103 6.64 10.86 -11.20
#